data_a36a7b2b5f920e695ff72dbc1c7b174b
#
_entry.id   a36a7b2b5f920e695ff72dbc1c7b174b
#
_cell.length_a   1.000
_cell.length_b   1.000
_cell.length_c   1.000
_cell.angle_alpha   90.00
_cell.angle_beta   90.00
_cell.angle_gamma   90.00
#
_symmetry.space_group_name_H-M   'P 1'
#
loop_
_entity.id
_entity.type
_entity.pdbx_description
1 polymer ?
#
loop_
_entity_poly.entity_id
_entity_poly.type
_entity_poly.pdbx_seq_one_letter_code
_entity_poly.pdbx_strand_id
1 'polypeptide(L)'
;MTELGTDLSVSSIKVAGIVVDMVDEIVHGAMLGKRGIATQIEDWCESGFVDHLFLLLLDKGFHVYLTADHGNVEAVGQGRPNQGLAPEIRGERVRTYRSETLATESAAANSNTYRIDLAGLPANFMPLFAAGRTAFLQQGEPAVVHGGISIEELIVPFVKVMRI
;
A
#
# COMPACT_ATOMS: atom_id res chain seq x y z
N MET A 1 -2.07 2.91 -23.97
CA MET A 1 -2.94 1.78 -24.42
C MET A 1 -2.47 1.13 -25.72
N THR A 2 -2.09 1.86 -26.75
CA THR A 2 -1.64 1.29 -28.03
C THR A 2 -0.36 0.43 -27.89
N GLU A 3 0.64 0.91 -27.15
CA GLU A 3 1.88 0.16 -26.88
C GLU A 3 1.60 -1.12 -26.10
N LEU A 4 0.86 -1.03 -24.98
CA LEU A 4 0.46 -2.19 -24.21
C LEU A 4 -0.25 -3.25 -25.07
N GLY A 5 -1.15 -2.79 -25.96
CA GLY A 5 -1.84 -3.67 -26.91
C GLY A 5 -0.91 -4.40 -27.86
N THR A 6 0.18 -3.75 -28.27
CA THR A 6 1.21 -4.33 -29.14
C THR A 6 2.05 -5.35 -28.36
N ASP A 7 2.52 -5.00 -27.18
CA ASP A 7 3.35 -5.86 -26.33
C ASP A 7 2.63 -7.16 -25.96
N LEU A 8 1.37 -7.05 -25.57
CA LEU A 8 0.53 -8.21 -25.23
C LEU A 8 0.13 -9.08 -26.43
N SER A 9 0.43 -8.67 -27.66
CA SER A 9 0.17 -9.46 -28.87
C SER A 9 1.26 -10.49 -29.16
N VAL A 10 2.36 -10.47 -28.40
CA VAL A 10 3.46 -11.45 -28.54
C VAL A 10 2.98 -12.83 -28.07
N SER A 11 2.97 -13.79 -28.97
CA SER A 11 2.41 -15.15 -28.72
C SER A 11 3.10 -15.95 -27.60
N SER A 12 4.28 -15.54 -27.19
CA SER A 12 5.04 -16.17 -26.08
C SER A 12 4.60 -15.70 -24.69
N ILE A 13 3.85 -14.58 -24.58
CA ILE A 13 3.38 -14.10 -23.29
C ILE A 13 2.23 -14.97 -22.79
N LYS A 14 2.46 -15.62 -21.65
CA LYS A 14 1.45 -16.47 -20.97
C LYS A 14 0.86 -15.80 -19.74
N VAL A 15 1.63 -14.94 -19.08
CA VAL A 15 1.24 -14.20 -17.90
C VAL A 15 1.78 -12.78 -18.03
N ALA A 16 0.95 -11.79 -17.71
CA ALA A 16 1.34 -10.39 -17.66
C ALA A 16 0.89 -9.79 -16.32
N GLY A 17 1.76 -9.05 -15.66
CA GLY A 17 1.45 -8.21 -14.51
C GLY A 17 1.40 -6.76 -14.97
N ILE A 18 0.31 -6.08 -14.68
CA ILE A 18 0.12 -4.65 -14.99
C ILE A 18 -0.09 -3.92 -13.68
N VAL A 19 0.78 -2.96 -13.39
CA VAL A 19 0.64 -2.08 -12.22
C VAL A 19 0.04 -0.77 -12.69
N VAL A 20 -0.96 -0.28 -11.96
CA VAL A 20 -1.64 0.98 -12.23
C VAL A 20 -1.53 1.85 -10.99
N ASP A 21 -0.62 2.83 -11.01
CA ASP A 21 -0.21 3.61 -9.85
C ASP A 21 -1.23 4.70 -9.44
N MET A 22 -2.24 4.94 -10.28
CA MET A 22 -3.20 6.05 -10.08
C MET A 22 -3.88 6.03 -8.71
N VAL A 23 -4.23 4.86 -8.21
CA VAL A 23 -4.88 4.73 -6.90
C VAL A 23 -3.92 5.15 -5.78
N ASP A 24 -2.66 4.75 -5.88
CA ASP A 24 -1.63 5.12 -4.91
C ASP A 24 -1.33 6.63 -4.96
N GLU A 25 -1.25 7.21 -6.15
CA GLU A 25 -1.11 8.67 -6.33
C GLU A 25 -2.29 9.43 -5.71
N ILE A 26 -3.53 8.95 -5.90
CA ILE A 26 -4.73 9.53 -5.29
C ILE A 26 -4.65 9.44 -3.76
N VAL A 27 -4.25 8.31 -3.20
CA VAL A 27 -4.12 8.11 -1.75
C VAL A 27 -3.08 9.07 -1.17
N HIS A 28 -1.90 9.17 -1.78
CA HIS A 28 -0.84 10.07 -1.31
C HIS A 28 -1.16 11.56 -1.51
N GLY A 29 -1.99 11.91 -2.49
CA GLY A 29 -2.46 13.28 -2.73
C GLY A 29 -3.70 13.69 -1.92
N ALA A 30 -4.32 12.75 -1.20
CA ALA A 30 -5.64 12.99 -0.61
C ALA A 30 -5.59 13.86 0.65
N MET A 31 -6.04 15.10 0.53
CA MET A 31 -6.22 16.03 1.66
C MET A 31 -7.57 15.85 2.40
N LEU A 32 -8.52 15.13 1.81
CA LEU A 32 -9.90 15.02 2.28
C LEU A 32 -10.25 13.65 2.89
N GLY A 33 -9.24 12.85 3.24
CA GLY A 33 -9.42 11.51 3.80
C GLY A 33 -10.14 10.55 2.85
N LYS A 34 -10.71 9.47 3.37
CA LYS A 34 -11.33 8.40 2.58
C LYS A 34 -12.42 8.84 1.61
N ARG A 35 -13.21 9.86 1.97
CA ARG A 35 -14.26 10.37 1.07
C ARG A 35 -13.68 11.02 -0.17
N GLY A 36 -12.63 11.83 -0.01
CA GLY A 36 -11.95 12.45 -1.14
C GLY A 36 -11.29 11.41 -2.05
N ILE A 37 -10.71 10.36 -1.46
CA ILE A 37 -10.15 9.23 -2.21
C ILE A 37 -11.23 8.52 -3.02
N ALA A 38 -12.36 8.16 -2.41
CA ALA A 38 -13.45 7.47 -3.09
C ALA A 38 -13.96 8.26 -4.31
N THR A 39 -14.21 9.56 -4.13
CA THR A 39 -14.66 10.42 -5.24
C THR A 39 -13.64 10.49 -6.38
N GLN A 40 -12.35 10.66 -6.05
CA GLN A 40 -11.31 10.71 -7.09
C GLN A 40 -11.14 9.38 -7.82
N ILE A 41 -11.30 8.25 -7.13
CA ILE A 41 -11.29 6.92 -7.77
C ILE A 41 -12.53 6.75 -8.67
N GLU A 42 -13.71 7.18 -8.23
CA GLU A 42 -14.94 7.19 -9.05
C GLU A 42 -14.73 8.01 -10.32
N ASP A 43 -14.29 9.25 -10.21
CA ASP A 43 -14.00 10.13 -11.36
C ASP A 43 -12.97 9.49 -12.32
N TRP A 44 -11.94 8.86 -11.78
CA TRP A 44 -10.96 8.16 -12.59
C TRP A 44 -11.54 6.95 -13.32
N CYS A 45 -12.36 6.16 -12.66
CA CYS A 45 -13.06 5.05 -13.30
C CYS A 45 -14.01 5.56 -14.41
N GLU A 46 -14.74 6.64 -14.16
CA GLU A 46 -15.65 7.27 -15.16
C GLU A 46 -14.89 7.83 -16.37
N SER A 47 -13.60 8.10 -16.25
CA SER A 47 -12.75 8.47 -17.40
C SER A 47 -12.67 7.40 -18.49
N GLY A 48 -13.10 6.17 -18.19
CA GLY A 48 -13.12 5.03 -19.09
C GLY A 48 -11.79 4.30 -19.23
N PHE A 49 -10.74 4.70 -18.52
CA PHE A 49 -9.44 4.04 -18.60
C PHE A 49 -9.52 2.57 -18.18
N VAL A 50 -10.19 2.28 -17.06
CA VAL A 50 -10.32 0.94 -16.49
C VAL A 50 -11.11 0.03 -17.45
N ASP A 51 -12.20 0.53 -17.99
CA ASP A 51 -13.03 -0.20 -18.95
C ASP A 51 -12.25 -0.55 -20.22
N HIS A 52 -11.54 0.43 -20.78
CA HIS A 52 -10.70 0.20 -21.96
C HIS A 52 -9.58 -0.80 -21.70
N LEU A 53 -8.96 -0.77 -20.53
CA LEU A 53 -7.92 -1.72 -20.15
C LEU A 53 -8.48 -3.14 -20.07
N PHE A 54 -9.59 -3.32 -19.36
CA PHE A 54 -10.21 -4.64 -19.20
C PHE A 54 -10.71 -5.20 -20.53
N LEU A 55 -11.36 -4.37 -21.35
CA LEU A 55 -11.81 -4.80 -22.68
C LEU A 55 -10.63 -5.22 -23.56
N LEU A 56 -9.54 -4.46 -23.57
CA LEU A 56 -8.33 -4.80 -24.32
C LEU A 56 -7.78 -6.18 -23.91
N LEU A 57 -7.70 -6.44 -22.61
CA LEU A 57 -7.18 -7.71 -22.10
C LEU A 57 -8.10 -8.89 -22.42
N LEU A 58 -9.40 -8.72 -22.21
CA LEU A 58 -10.41 -9.75 -22.50
C LEU A 58 -10.49 -10.05 -24.01
N ASP A 59 -10.40 -9.04 -24.88
CA ASP A 59 -10.39 -9.21 -26.35
C ASP A 59 -9.15 -9.97 -26.84
N LYS A 60 -8.04 -9.88 -26.12
CA LYS A 60 -6.83 -10.68 -26.40
C LYS A 60 -6.87 -12.09 -25.80
N GLY A 61 -7.97 -12.46 -25.13
CA GLY A 61 -8.19 -13.79 -24.58
C GLY A 61 -7.54 -14.04 -23.22
N PHE A 62 -7.09 -12.99 -22.51
CA PHE A 62 -6.56 -13.14 -21.16
C PHE A 62 -7.67 -13.41 -20.13
N HIS A 63 -7.36 -14.22 -19.14
CA HIS A 63 -8.09 -14.27 -17.89
C HIS A 63 -7.60 -13.11 -17.01
N VAL A 64 -8.47 -12.17 -16.72
CA VAL A 64 -8.11 -10.96 -15.99
C VAL A 64 -8.46 -11.10 -14.52
N TYR A 65 -7.50 -10.79 -13.67
CA TYR A 65 -7.67 -10.72 -12.22
C TYR A 65 -7.22 -9.34 -11.74
N LEU A 66 -8.05 -8.70 -10.93
CA LEU A 66 -7.77 -7.43 -10.27
C LEU A 66 -7.45 -7.70 -8.81
N THR A 67 -6.36 -7.15 -8.35
CA THR A 67 -5.96 -7.17 -6.92
C THR A 67 -5.19 -5.91 -6.57
N ALA A 68 -4.77 -5.78 -5.32
CA ALA A 68 -3.83 -4.77 -4.86
C ALA A 68 -2.68 -5.44 -4.10
N ASP A 69 -1.57 -4.76 -3.97
CA ASP A 69 -0.41 -5.19 -3.18
C ASP A 69 -0.61 -4.97 -1.68
N HIS A 70 -1.37 -3.95 -1.31
CA HIS A 70 -1.80 -3.66 0.06
C HIS A 70 -3.10 -2.84 0.06
N GLY A 71 -3.67 -2.66 1.24
CA GLY A 71 -4.75 -1.72 1.49
C GLY A 71 -4.26 -0.51 2.29
N ASN A 72 -5.20 0.33 2.72
CA ASN A 72 -4.92 1.58 3.41
C ASN A 72 -5.81 1.77 4.63
N VAL A 73 -5.30 2.48 5.65
CA VAL A 73 -6.02 2.80 6.88
C VAL A 73 -5.99 4.30 7.17
N GLU A 74 -7.11 4.86 7.65
CA GLU A 74 -7.09 6.19 8.24
C GLU A 74 -6.42 6.13 9.61
N ALA A 75 -5.42 6.96 9.82
CA ALA A 75 -4.64 7.02 11.04
C ALA A 75 -4.37 8.46 11.47
N VAL A 76 -3.98 8.61 12.73
CA VAL A 76 -3.60 9.90 13.31
C VAL A 76 -2.15 9.82 13.76
N GLY A 77 -1.37 10.83 13.42
CA GLY A 77 0.03 10.94 13.81
C GLY A 77 0.21 10.90 15.33
N GLN A 78 1.09 10.01 15.79
CA GLN A 78 1.46 9.87 17.21
C GLN A 78 2.80 10.56 17.56
N GLY A 79 3.33 11.32 16.61
CA GLY A 79 4.67 11.89 16.69
C GLY A 79 5.69 11.05 15.91
N ARG A 80 6.77 11.69 15.55
CA ARG A 80 7.93 11.04 14.93
C ARG A 80 8.95 10.77 16.01
N PRO A 81 9.33 9.52 16.28
CA PRO A 81 10.37 9.24 17.24
C PRO A 81 11.63 10.02 16.86
N ASN A 82 12.10 10.84 17.78
CA ASN A 82 13.34 11.61 17.59
C ASN A 82 14.51 10.69 17.96
N GLN A 83 14.96 9.91 16.99
CA GLN A 83 16.06 8.98 17.17
C GLN A 83 17.27 9.55 16.45
N GLY A 84 18.31 9.82 17.18
CA GLY A 84 19.60 10.29 16.65
C GLY A 84 20.24 9.37 15.61
N LEU A 85 19.73 8.13 15.51
CA LEU A 85 20.01 7.17 14.46
C LEU A 85 18.72 6.95 13.65
N ALA A 86 18.78 7.34 12.38
CA ALA A 86 17.63 7.18 11.49
C ALA A 86 17.30 5.69 11.28
N PRO A 87 16.01 5.29 11.35
CA PRO A 87 15.61 3.97 10.90
C PRO A 87 15.99 3.79 9.43
N GLU A 88 16.26 2.57 9.01
CA GLU A 88 16.63 2.28 7.62
C GLU A 88 15.45 2.53 6.68
N ILE A 89 14.25 2.13 7.12
CA ILE A 89 12.99 2.39 6.41
C ILE A 89 12.11 3.26 7.31
N ARG A 90 11.64 4.36 6.76
CA ARG A 90 10.79 5.34 7.44
C ARG A 90 9.36 5.28 6.93
N GLY A 91 8.74 4.11 6.99
CA GLY A 91 7.32 4.00 6.71
C GLY A 91 6.46 4.71 7.75
N GLU A 92 5.27 5.13 7.36
CA GLU A 92 4.35 5.84 8.26
C GLU A 92 3.70 4.91 9.26
N ARG A 93 3.55 3.63 8.92
CA ARG A 93 2.98 2.58 9.77
C ARG A 93 4.02 1.63 10.33
N VAL A 94 5.20 1.55 9.70
CA VAL A 94 6.29 0.67 10.12
C VAL A 94 7.63 1.40 10.06
N ARG A 95 8.50 1.10 11.01
CA ARG A 95 9.90 1.50 11.01
C ARG A 95 10.77 0.29 11.20
N THR A 96 11.82 0.18 10.41
CA THR A 96 12.73 -0.98 10.47
C THR A 96 14.08 -0.57 11.03
N TYR A 97 14.55 -1.35 11.97
CA TYR A 97 15.85 -1.19 12.62
C TYR A 97 16.76 -2.37 12.30
N ARG A 98 18.06 -2.11 12.25
CA ARG A 98 19.08 -3.16 12.08
C ARG A 98 19.57 -3.74 13.40
N SER A 99 19.29 -3.08 14.52
CA SER A 99 19.76 -3.42 15.84
C SER A 99 18.62 -3.68 16.79
N GLU A 100 18.69 -4.80 17.51
CA GLU A 100 17.75 -5.18 18.56
C GLU A 100 17.67 -4.11 19.66
N THR A 101 18.81 -3.54 20.04
CA THR A 101 18.86 -2.47 21.03
C THR A 101 18.05 -1.26 20.59
N LEU A 102 18.28 -0.78 19.34
CA LEU A 102 17.55 0.37 18.80
C LEU A 102 16.06 0.11 18.68
N ALA A 103 15.67 -1.08 18.22
CA ALA A 103 14.27 -1.46 18.11
C ALA A 103 13.59 -1.49 19.48
N THR A 104 14.28 -2.01 20.50
CA THR A 104 13.77 -2.09 21.87
C THR A 104 13.65 -0.71 22.52
N GLU A 105 14.68 0.13 22.40
CA GLU A 105 14.65 1.50 22.89
C GLU A 105 13.54 2.31 22.23
N SER A 106 13.37 2.15 20.92
CA SER A 106 12.29 2.80 20.18
C SER A 106 10.92 2.35 20.62
N ALA A 107 10.73 1.06 20.85
CA ALA A 107 9.47 0.52 21.36
C ALA A 107 9.19 1.04 22.78
N ALA A 108 10.18 1.09 23.64
CA ALA A 108 10.03 1.61 25.00
C ALA A 108 9.71 3.12 25.03
N ALA A 109 10.24 3.88 24.07
CA ALA A 109 9.97 5.31 23.94
C ALA A 109 8.60 5.65 23.31
N ASN A 110 7.92 4.66 22.71
CA ASN A 110 6.68 4.87 21.98
C ASN A 110 5.64 3.82 22.37
N SER A 111 4.83 4.15 23.36
CA SER A 111 3.83 3.23 23.95
C SER A 111 2.77 2.71 22.97
N ASN A 112 2.51 3.43 21.89
CA ASN A 112 1.56 3.05 20.85
C ASN A 112 2.22 2.28 19.70
N THR A 113 3.18 1.44 20.01
CA THR A 113 3.86 0.60 19.04
C THR A 113 3.93 -0.84 19.54
N TYR A 114 4.13 -1.75 18.63
CA TYR A 114 4.36 -3.16 18.96
C TYR A 114 5.36 -3.79 18.01
N ARG A 115 6.01 -4.81 18.52
CA ARG A 115 6.92 -5.66 17.75
C ARG A 115 6.27 -7.02 17.54
N ILE A 116 6.52 -7.59 16.38
CA ILE A 116 6.12 -8.96 16.09
C ILE A 116 7.38 -9.72 15.71
N ASP A 117 7.57 -10.85 16.34
CA ASP A 117 8.59 -11.80 15.93
C ASP A 117 8.08 -12.58 14.72
N LEU A 118 8.51 -12.15 13.55
CA LEU A 118 8.11 -12.75 12.28
C LEU A 118 9.19 -13.77 11.84
N ALA A 119 8.82 -15.03 11.87
CA ALA A 119 9.70 -16.09 11.38
C ALA A 119 10.08 -15.86 9.91
N GLY A 120 11.35 -16.04 9.58
CA GLY A 120 11.86 -15.93 8.20
C GLY A 120 12.34 -14.52 7.80
N LEU A 121 12.25 -13.54 8.67
CA LEU A 121 12.88 -12.24 8.41
C LEU A 121 14.40 -12.33 8.59
N PRO A 122 15.17 -11.52 7.83
CA PRO A 122 16.62 -11.38 8.07
C PRO A 122 16.91 -10.92 9.50
N ALA A 123 18.00 -11.41 10.09
CA ALA A 123 18.37 -11.10 11.48
C ALA A 123 18.60 -9.59 11.76
N ASN A 124 18.84 -8.81 10.71
CA ASN A 124 19.01 -7.37 10.78
C ASN A 124 17.77 -6.58 10.34
N PHE A 125 16.61 -7.23 10.31
CA PHE A 125 15.34 -6.61 9.92
C PHE A 125 14.34 -6.67 11.09
N MET A 126 14.28 -5.61 11.86
CA MET A 126 13.47 -5.54 13.08
C MET A 126 12.38 -4.49 12.93
N PRO A 127 11.17 -4.90 12.51
CA PRO A 127 10.06 -3.98 12.31
C PRO A 127 9.44 -3.57 13.64
N LEU A 128 9.11 -2.29 13.74
CA LEU A 128 8.31 -1.68 14.80
C LEU A 128 7.07 -1.08 14.16
N PHE A 129 5.91 -1.58 14.49
CA PHE A 129 4.63 -1.18 13.92
C PHE A 129 3.92 -0.15 14.80
N ALA A 130 3.28 0.82 14.17
CA ALA A 130 2.35 1.70 14.84
C ALA A 130 1.06 0.95 15.21
N ALA A 131 0.62 1.09 16.46
CA ALA A 131 -0.53 0.38 16.98
C ALA A 131 -1.86 1.01 16.53
N GLY A 132 -2.89 0.19 16.39
CA GLY A 132 -4.25 0.64 16.06
C GLY A 132 -4.28 1.56 14.83
N ARG A 133 -4.98 2.68 14.96
CA ARG A 133 -5.08 3.72 13.91
C ARG A 133 -4.14 4.89 14.19
N THR A 134 -2.88 4.59 14.49
CA THR A 134 -1.83 5.61 14.66
C THR A 134 -0.77 5.51 13.57
N ALA A 135 0.01 6.56 13.39
CA ALA A 135 1.09 6.61 12.40
C ALA A 135 2.30 7.39 12.93
N PHE A 136 3.47 7.14 12.39
CA PHE A 136 4.70 7.88 12.69
C PHE A 136 4.76 9.21 11.93
N LEU A 137 3.67 9.97 12.01
CA LEU A 137 3.49 11.31 11.46
C LEU A 137 3.53 12.36 12.57
N GLN A 138 3.45 13.64 12.20
CA GLN A 138 3.37 14.71 13.17
C GLN A 138 2.18 14.47 14.13
N GLN A 139 2.38 14.78 15.41
CA GLN A 139 1.35 14.57 16.42
C GLN A 139 0.02 15.21 16.03
N GLY A 140 -1.04 14.40 15.98
CA GLY A 140 -2.38 14.84 15.64
C GLY A 140 -2.68 15.01 14.13
N GLU A 141 -1.72 14.78 13.25
CA GLU A 141 -1.88 14.84 11.80
C GLU A 141 -2.74 13.67 11.31
N PRO A 142 -3.93 13.92 10.71
CA PRO A 142 -4.73 12.86 10.10
C PRO A 142 -4.18 12.51 8.71
N ALA A 143 -4.09 11.22 8.39
CA ALA A 143 -3.69 10.76 7.07
C ALA A 143 -4.31 9.40 6.74
N VAL A 144 -4.37 9.08 5.45
CA VAL A 144 -4.58 7.72 4.97
C VAL A 144 -3.21 7.14 4.66
N VAL A 145 -2.87 6.03 5.29
CA VAL A 145 -1.53 5.45 5.31
C VAL A 145 -1.57 3.95 5.15
N HIS A 146 -0.42 3.35 4.86
CA HIS A 146 -0.27 1.90 4.70
C HIS A 146 1.06 1.39 5.26
N GLY A 147 1.30 0.07 5.18
CA GLY A 147 2.53 -0.57 5.60
C GLY A 147 2.48 -1.15 7.01
N GLY A 148 1.32 -1.10 7.68
CA GLY A 148 1.07 -1.80 8.92
C GLY A 148 0.51 -3.20 8.69
N ILE A 149 -0.09 -3.76 9.74
CA ILE A 149 -0.64 -5.12 9.74
C ILE A 149 -2.11 -5.16 10.17
N SER A 150 -2.85 -4.08 9.98
CA SER A 150 -4.30 -4.11 10.18
C SER A 150 -5.00 -4.91 9.08
N ILE A 151 -6.22 -5.36 9.34
CA ILE A 151 -7.02 -6.07 8.34
C ILE A 151 -7.18 -5.22 7.09
N GLU A 152 -7.39 -3.90 7.25
CA GLU A 152 -7.56 -2.96 6.16
C GLU A 152 -6.29 -2.80 5.31
N GLU A 153 -5.12 -3.10 5.86
CA GLU A 153 -3.84 -3.01 5.15
C GLU A 153 -3.43 -4.33 4.49
N LEU A 154 -3.79 -5.47 5.11
CA LEU A 154 -3.36 -6.81 4.68
C LEU A 154 -4.36 -7.54 3.80
N ILE A 155 -5.65 -7.27 3.98
CA ILE A 155 -6.70 -7.97 3.22
C ILE A 155 -7.07 -7.11 2.01
N VAL A 156 -6.72 -7.62 0.84
CA VAL A 156 -6.96 -6.95 -0.45
C VAL A 156 -8.01 -7.70 -1.26
N PRO A 157 -8.73 -7.02 -2.16
CA PRO A 157 -9.64 -7.70 -3.06
C PRO A 157 -8.88 -8.61 -4.03
N PHE A 158 -9.49 -9.70 -4.42
CA PHE A 158 -9.04 -10.56 -5.51
C PHE A 158 -10.23 -10.91 -6.38
N VAL A 159 -10.37 -10.22 -7.50
CA VAL A 159 -11.58 -10.22 -8.33
C VAL A 159 -11.26 -10.73 -9.72
N LYS A 160 -12.04 -11.70 -10.21
CA LYS A 160 -12.02 -12.11 -11.61
C LYS A 160 -12.92 -11.20 -12.42
N VAL A 161 -12.36 -10.57 -13.44
CA VAL A 161 -13.10 -9.73 -14.39
C VAL A 161 -13.63 -10.61 -15.54
N MET A 162 -14.91 -10.47 -15.83
CA MET A 162 -15.56 -11.23 -16.88
C MET A 162 -16.45 -10.31 -17.72
N ARG A 163 -16.62 -10.65 -18.99
CA ARG A 163 -17.61 -10.00 -19.86
C ARG A 163 -19.01 -10.48 -19.47
N ILE A 164 -19.95 -9.57 -19.34
CA ILE A 164 -21.38 -9.86 -19.16
C ILE A 164 -22.03 -10.04 -20.52
#